data_428a1e3086e849f15bf4512f7012d676
#
_entry.id   428a1e3086e849f15bf4512f7012d676
#
_cell.length_a   1.000
_cell.length_b   1.000
_cell.length_c   1.000
_cell.angle_alpha   90.00
_cell.angle_beta   90.00
_cell.angle_gamma   90.00
#
_symmetry.space_group_name_H-M   'P 1'
#
loop_
_entity.id
_entity.type
_entity.pdbx_description
1 polymer ?
#
loop_
_entity_poly.entity_id
_entity_poly.type
_entity_poly.pdbx_seq_one_letter_code
_entity_poly.pdbx_strand_id
1 'polypeptide(L)'
;MYKVFVNENVIILTDEIPFGSKINLFDLKKISLIDIISNVKKHNKIFLYHKNFEKLISCFKKKIKVIGAGGGIVKNNLNETLFIYRRKKWDLPKGKIDKGETIDQTALREVKEETGIVDLRIVDFKMKTYHIFK
;
A
#
# COMPACT_ATOMS: atom_id res chain seq x y z
N MET A 1 -2.43 -11.45 7.71
CA MET A 1 -3.35 -10.91 6.69
C MET A 1 -2.87 -9.53 6.25
N TYR A 2 -2.70 -9.30 4.94
CA TYR A 2 -2.35 -8.00 4.37
C TYR A 2 -3.44 -7.49 3.43
N LYS A 3 -3.62 -6.16 3.40
CA LYS A 3 -4.51 -5.47 2.47
C LYS A 3 -3.68 -4.78 1.39
N VAL A 4 -4.05 -4.99 0.13
CA VAL A 4 -3.47 -4.30 -1.04
C VAL A 4 -4.59 -3.54 -1.74
N PHE A 5 -4.43 -2.25 -1.91
CA PHE A 5 -5.43 -1.40 -2.52
C PHE A 5 -5.21 -1.27 -4.03
N VAL A 6 -6.30 -1.33 -4.78
CA VAL A 6 -6.35 -1.07 -6.23
C VAL A 6 -7.43 -0.02 -6.45
N ASN A 7 -7.04 1.25 -6.46
CA ASN A 7 -7.96 2.38 -6.32
C ASN A 7 -8.82 2.25 -5.06
N GLU A 8 -10.15 2.19 -5.19
CA GLU A 8 -11.11 2.02 -4.08
C GLU A 8 -11.36 0.55 -3.71
N ASN A 9 -10.83 -0.38 -4.49
CA ASN A 9 -11.01 -1.82 -4.28
C ASN A 9 -9.88 -2.41 -3.44
N VAL A 10 -10.12 -3.56 -2.82
CA VAL A 10 -9.15 -4.19 -1.95
C VAL A 10 -8.90 -5.66 -2.28
N ILE A 11 -7.62 -6.03 -2.28
CA ILE A 11 -7.15 -7.41 -2.30
C ILE A 11 -6.70 -7.77 -0.89
N ILE A 12 -7.23 -8.84 -0.35
CA ILE A 12 -6.82 -9.38 0.95
C ILE A 12 -5.95 -10.61 0.72
N LEU A 13 -4.69 -10.54 1.15
CA LEU A 13 -3.78 -11.68 1.19
C LEU A 13 -3.97 -12.42 2.50
N THR A 14 -4.32 -13.71 2.44
CA THR A 14 -4.65 -14.50 3.63
C THR A 14 -4.15 -15.93 3.54
N ASP A 15 -3.75 -16.50 4.65
CA ASP A 15 -3.44 -17.92 4.84
C ASP A 15 -4.59 -18.70 5.48
N GLU A 16 -5.69 -18.02 5.81
CA GLU A 16 -6.92 -18.60 6.28
C GLU A 16 -8.04 -18.42 5.26
N ILE A 17 -8.91 -19.42 5.13
CA ILE A 17 -10.09 -19.34 4.24
C ILE A 17 -11.20 -18.60 4.99
N PRO A 18 -11.60 -17.40 4.55
CA PRO A 18 -12.65 -16.64 5.20
C PRO A 18 -14.00 -17.33 5.07
N PHE A 19 -14.77 -17.29 6.15
CA PHE A 19 -16.12 -17.87 6.15
C PHE A 19 -17.01 -17.17 5.11
N GLY A 20 -17.72 -17.96 4.28
CA GLY A 20 -18.66 -17.42 3.28
C GLY A 20 -18.04 -16.84 1.99
N SER A 21 -16.72 -16.89 1.81
CA SER A 21 -16.00 -16.19 0.71
C SER A 21 -15.77 -17.02 -0.55
N LYS A 22 -16.65 -17.97 -0.88
CA LYS A 22 -16.43 -18.89 -2.03
C LYS A 22 -16.40 -18.22 -3.40
N ILE A 23 -17.05 -17.07 -3.60
CA ILE A 23 -17.20 -16.42 -4.90
C ILE A 23 -15.96 -15.59 -5.26
N ASN A 24 -15.31 -14.99 -4.28
CA ASN A 24 -14.19 -14.04 -4.46
C ASN A 24 -12.89 -14.50 -3.78
N LEU A 25 -12.76 -15.81 -3.55
CA LEU A 25 -11.56 -16.45 -3.02
C LEU A 25 -10.81 -17.17 -4.14
N PHE A 26 -9.52 -16.84 -4.31
CA PHE A 26 -8.66 -17.39 -5.35
C PHE A 26 -7.36 -17.95 -4.77
N ASP A 27 -6.91 -19.09 -5.30
CA ASP A 27 -5.59 -19.62 -5.00
C ASP A 27 -4.52 -18.75 -5.69
N LEU A 28 -3.66 -18.11 -4.89
CA LEU A 28 -2.63 -17.19 -5.40
C LEU A 28 -1.66 -17.87 -6.39
N LYS A 29 -1.38 -19.15 -6.26
CA LYS A 29 -0.51 -19.86 -7.20
C LYS A 29 -1.14 -20.03 -8.57
N LYS A 30 -2.45 -20.15 -8.65
CA LYS A 30 -3.20 -20.49 -9.87
C LYS A 30 -3.70 -19.27 -10.63
N ILE A 31 -3.86 -18.13 -9.97
CA ILE A 31 -4.43 -16.93 -10.58
C ILE A 31 -3.34 -16.06 -11.25
N SER A 32 -3.61 -15.55 -12.45
CA SER A 32 -2.74 -14.58 -13.13
C SER A 32 -2.92 -13.15 -12.59
N LEU A 33 -1.94 -12.27 -12.84
CA LEU A 33 -2.07 -10.86 -12.47
C LEU A 33 -3.24 -10.17 -13.17
N ILE A 34 -3.48 -10.51 -14.43
CA ILE A 34 -4.60 -9.96 -15.23
C ILE A 34 -5.93 -10.35 -14.58
N ASP A 35 -6.06 -11.62 -14.20
CA ASP A 35 -7.27 -12.12 -13.54
C ASP A 35 -7.47 -11.53 -12.14
N ILE A 36 -6.39 -11.31 -11.38
CA ILE A 36 -6.44 -10.60 -10.10
C ILE A 36 -7.05 -9.19 -10.30
N ILE A 37 -6.52 -8.42 -11.23
CA ILE A 37 -7.00 -7.06 -11.51
C ILE A 37 -8.44 -7.06 -12.02
N SER A 38 -8.80 -7.99 -12.89
CA SER A 38 -10.17 -8.14 -13.41
C SER A 38 -11.16 -8.47 -12.28
N ASN A 39 -10.83 -9.45 -11.46
CA ASN A 39 -11.71 -9.90 -10.37
C ASN A 39 -11.86 -8.85 -9.26
N VAL A 40 -10.79 -8.13 -8.90
CA VAL A 40 -10.91 -7.07 -7.87
C VAL A 40 -11.82 -5.93 -8.34
N LYS A 41 -11.80 -5.59 -9.63
CA LYS A 41 -12.73 -4.61 -10.20
C LYS A 41 -14.17 -5.09 -10.20
N LYS A 42 -14.39 -6.37 -10.52
CA LYS A 42 -15.72 -6.98 -10.56
C LYS A 42 -16.36 -7.11 -9.18
N HIS A 43 -15.59 -7.47 -8.18
CA HIS A 43 -16.09 -7.82 -6.85
C HIS A 43 -15.82 -6.76 -5.78
N ASN A 44 -15.10 -5.68 -6.10
CA ASN A 44 -14.63 -4.62 -5.20
C ASN A 44 -13.70 -5.12 -4.07
N LYS A 45 -13.80 -6.39 -3.71
CA LYS A 45 -12.99 -7.05 -2.69
C LYS A 45 -12.78 -8.49 -3.08
N ILE A 46 -11.52 -8.92 -3.11
CA ILE A 46 -11.13 -10.32 -3.34
C ILE A 46 -10.17 -10.82 -2.26
N PHE A 47 -10.13 -12.13 -2.09
CA PHE A 47 -9.18 -12.82 -1.23
C PHE A 47 -8.23 -13.64 -2.09
N LEU A 48 -6.93 -13.49 -1.87
CA LEU A 48 -5.90 -14.35 -2.44
C LEU A 48 -5.33 -15.21 -1.33
N TYR A 49 -5.49 -16.49 -1.48
CA TYR A 49 -5.17 -17.49 -0.48
C TYR A 49 -3.89 -18.26 -0.82
N HIS A 50 -3.11 -18.54 0.20
CA HIS A 50 -2.06 -19.55 0.19
C HIS A 50 -1.86 -20.06 1.62
N LYS A 51 -1.83 -21.39 1.81
CA LYS A 51 -1.70 -22.03 3.12
C LYS A 51 -0.46 -21.64 3.95
N ASN A 52 0.57 -21.18 3.28
CA ASN A 52 1.80 -20.71 3.93
C ASN A 52 1.94 -19.21 3.73
N PHE A 53 1.93 -18.44 4.82
CA PHE A 53 1.91 -16.99 4.81
C PHE A 53 3.17 -16.37 4.20
N GLU A 54 4.36 -16.91 4.49
CA GLU A 54 5.61 -16.40 3.91
C GLU A 54 5.65 -16.60 2.39
N LYS A 55 5.18 -17.76 1.92
CA LYS A 55 5.03 -18.04 0.49
C LYS A 55 3.96 -17.18 -0.16
N LEU A 56 2.89 -16.84 0.55
CA LEU A 56 1.84 -15.94 0.10
C LEU A 56 2.44 -14.59 -0.32
N ILE A 57 3.21 -13.95 0.55
CA ILE A 57 3.82 -12.65 0.30
C ILE A 57 4.87 -12.73 -0.81
N SER A 58 5.75 -13.73 -0.78
CA SER A 58 6.80 -13.89 -1.81
C SER A 58 6.21 -14.19 -3.20
N CYS A 59 5.18 -15.02 -3.29
CA CYS A 59 4.48 -15.30 -4.55
C CYS A 59 3.77 -14.05 -5.09
N PHE A 60 3.14 -13.27 -4.22
CA PHE A 60 2.47 -12.02 -4.64
C PHE A 60 3.48 -11.01 -5.18
N LYS A 61 4.59 -10.79 -4.46
CA LYS A 61 5.67 -9.89 -4.89
C LYS A 61 6.32 -10.29 -6.20
N LYS A 62 6.36 -11.57 -6.53
CA LYS A 62 6.86 -12.06 -7.83
C LYS A 62 5.93 -11.74 -9.01
N LYS A 63 4.63 -11.58 -8.75
CA LYS A 63 3.64 -11.25 -9.79
C LYS A 63 3.61 -9.77 -10.17
N ILE A 64 4.11 -8.89 -9.29
CA ILE A 64 4.10 -7.44 -9.46
C ILE A 64 5.45 -6.84 -9.10
N LYS A 65 5.85 -5.80 -9.85
CA LYS A 65 7.03 -5.02 -9.51
C LYS A 65 6.75 -4.18 -8.27
N VAL A 66 7.50 -4.42 -7.20
CA VAL A 66 7.38 -3.65 -5.96
C VAL A 66 8.23 -2.39 -6.03
N ILE A 67 7.63 -1.24 -5.75
CA ILE A 67 8.32 0.05 -5.62
C ILE A 67 8.11 0.53 -4.19
N GLY A 68 9.21 0.76 -3.47
CA GLY A 68 9.18 1.34 -2.14
C GLY A 68 8.90 2.84 -2.18
N ALA A 69 8.12 3.32 -1.23
CA ALA A 69 7.88 4.73 -1.00
C ALA A 69 7.90 5.05 0.48
N GLY A 70 8.25 6.26 0.83
CA GLY A 70 8.16 6.81 2.17
C GLY A 70 7.33 8.08 2.17
N GLY A 71 6.67 8.36 3.27
CA GLY A 71 5.88 9.57 3.45
C GLY A 71 5.53 9.80 4.91
N GLY A 72 4.85 10.89 5.20
CA GLY A 72 4.56 11.28 6.55
C GLY A 72 3.10 11.61 6.82
N ILE A 73 2.63 11.20 8.01
CA ILE A 73 1.47 11.82 8.66
C ILE A 73 2.03 12.99 9.46
N VAL A 74 2.02 14.18 8.86
CA VAL A 74 2.62 15.38 9.43
C VAL A 74 1.62 16.06 10.36
N LYS A 75 2.04 16.33 11.57
CA LYS A 75 1.23 17.04 12.59
C LYS A 75 1.93 18.28 13.08
N ASN A 76 1.16 19.34 13.32
CA ASN A 76 1.62 20.55 14.00
C ASN A 76 1.45 20.45 15.53
N ASN A 77 1.82 21.53 16.23
CA ASN A 77 1.70 21.60 17.69
C ASN A 77 0.24 21.56 18.21
N LEU A 78 -0.73 21.83 17.33
CA LEU A 78 -2.16 21.75 17.64
C LEU A 78 -2.74 20.36 17.31
N ASN A 79 -1.88 19.38 16.96
CA ASN A 79 -2.27 18.03 16.57
C ASN A 79 -3.11 17.97 15.29
N GLU A 80 -3.08 19.00 14.47
CA GLU A 80 -3.72 19.02 13.16
C GLU A 80 -2.88 18.23 12.15
N THR A 81 -3.53 17.49 11.27
CA THR A 81 -2.86 16.70 10.23
C THR A 81 -2.83 17.44 8.92
N LEU A 82 -1.63 17.49 8.31
CA LEU A 82 -1.43 18.08 7.01
C LEU A 82 -1.83 17.12 5.89
N PHE A 83 -2.65 17.61 4.97
CA PHE A 83 -2.96 16.96 3.70
C PHE A 83 -2.53 17.84 2.54
N ILE A 84 -2.09 17.21 1.46
CA ILE A 84 -1.82 17.87 0.19
C ILE A 84 -2.95 17.58 -0.80
N TYR A 85 -3.25 18.54 -1.68
CA TYR A 85 -4.22 18.35 -2.77
C TYR A 85 -3.49 18.27 -4.09
N ARG A 86 -3.47 17.08 -4.71
CA ARG A 86 -2.81 16.86 -6.00
C ARG A 86 -3.61 15.89 -6.86
N ARG A 87 -3.55 16.09 -8.17
CA ARG A 87 -4.27 15.23 -9.14
C ARG A 87 -5.76 15.06 -8.79
N LYS A 88 -6.40 16.14 -8.33
CA LYS A 88 -7.82 16.19 -7.92
C LYS A 88 -8.17 15.28 -6.72
N LYS A 89 -7.21 14.96 -5.87
CA LYS A 89 -7.40 14.15 -4.66
C LYS A 89 -6.61 14.72 -3.49
N TRP A 90 -7.17 14.58 -2.29
CA TRP A 90 -6.45 14.78 -1.05
C TRP A 90 -5.56 13.57 -0.77
N ASP A 91 -4.34 13.82 -0.37
CA ASP A 91 -3.34 12.79 -0.11
C ASP A 91 -2.39 13.21 1.01
N LEU A 92 -1.64 12.26 1.53
CA LEU A 92 -0.50 12.52 2.41
C LEU A 92 0.77 12.72 1.56
N PRO A 93 1.70 13.59 1.99
CA PRO A 93 2.96 13.78 1.28
C PRO A 93 3.78 12.47 1.31
N LYS A 94 4.20 12.00 0.13
CA LYS A 94 4.96 10.76 -0.05
C LYS A 94 5.59 10.68 -1.43
N GLY A 95 6.63 9.90 -1.54
CA GLY A 95 7.22 9.58 -2.82
C GLY A 95 8.12 8.36 -2.78
N LYS A 96 8.74 8.06 -3.91
CA LYS A 96 9.61 6.89 -4.10
C LYS A 96 10.88 7.02 -3.28
N ILE A 97 11.37 5.87 -2.78
CA ILE A 97 12.68 5.78 -2.14
C ILE A 97 13.75 5.94 -3.21
N ASP A 98 14.64 6.91 -3.04
CA ASP A 98 15.80 7.10 -3.89
C ASP A 98 16.92 6.11 -3.54
N LYS A 99 17.83 5.89 -4.48
CA LYS A 99 18.96 4.96 -4.28
C LYS A 99 19.80 5.38 -3.07
N GLY A 100 19.92 4.49 -2.09
CA GLY A 100 20.72 4.72 -0.87
C GLY A 100 19.97 5.41 0.26
N GLU A 101 18.71 5.81 0.06
CA GLU A 101 17.88 6.37 1.14
C GLU A 101 17.27 5.28 2.03
N THR A 102 17.14 5.60 3.31
CA THR A 102 16.22 4.88 4.21
C THR A 102 14.79 5.38 4.02
N ILE A 103 13.80 4.63 4.51
CA ILE A 103 12.38 5.08 4.48
C ILE A 103 12.21 6.41 5.24
N ASP A 104 12.89 6.58 6.36
CA ASP A 104 12.85 7.81 7.18
C ASP A 104 13.41 9.02 6.43
N GLN A 105 14.55 8.84 5.76
CA GLN A 105 15.14 9.88 4.92
C GLN A 105 14.22 10.26 3.76
N THR A 106 13.63 9.26 3.08
CA THR A 106 12.65 9.49 2.02
C THR A 106 11.43 10.25 2.54
N ALA A 107 10.89 9.86 3.69
CA ALA A 107 9.72 10.53 4.28
C ALA A 107 10.00 12.02 4.55
N LEU A 108 11.14 12.34 5.17
CA LEU A 108 11.53 13.73 5.42
C LEU A 108 11.74 14.52 4.12
N ARG A 109 12.44 13.95 3.14
CA ARG A 109 12.67 14.59 1.84
C ARG A 109 11.36 14.88 1.10
N GLU A 110 10.50 13.88 0.98
CA GLU A 110 9.23 14.01 0.25
C GLU A 110 8.28 15.02 0.91
N VAL A 111 8.18 15.01 2.24
CA VAL A 111 7.39 16.04 2.95
C VAL A 111 7.94 17.44 2.68
N LYS A 112 9.25 17.61 2.74
CA LYS A 112 9.90 18.91 2.45
C LYS A 112 9.65 19.35 1.01
N GLU A 113 9.81 18.45 0.04
CA GLU A 113 9.62 18.76 -1.39
C GLU A 113 8.16 19.09 -1.72
N GLU A 114 7.20 18.35 -1.17
CA GLU A 114 5.78 18.51 -1.50
C GLU A 114 5.08 19.61 -0.69
N THR A 115 5.63 20.04 0.46
CA THR A 115 5.00 21.03 1.35
C THR A 115 5.84 22.28 1.63
N GLY A 116 7.15 22.22 1.41
CA GLY A 116 8.08 23.30 1.77
C GLY A 116 8.44 23.36 3.27
N ILE A 117 7.90 22.51 4.10
CA ILE A 117 8.19 22.46 5.54
C ILE A 117 9.61 21.90 5.73
N VAL A 118 10.44 22.62 6.47
CA VAL A 118 11.86 22.24 6.69
C VAL A 118 12.16 21.81 8.11
N ASP A 119 11.39 22.27 9.10
CA ASP A 119 11.54 21.91 10.52
C ASP A 119 10.69 20.66 10.81
N LEU A 120 11.25 19.51 10.50
CA LEU A 120 10.60 18.21 10.60
C LEU A 120 11.42 17.26 11.43
N ARG A 121 10.76 16.50 12.30
CA ARG A 121 11.33 15.37 13.01
C ARG A 121 10.42 14.15 12.89
N ILE A 122 11.01 12.96 12.82
CA ILE A 122 10.25 11.72 12.90
C ILE A 122 10.00 11.38 14.36
N VAL A 123 8.73 11.09 14.68
CA VAL A 123 8.32 10.69 16.03
C VAL A 123 8.26 9.19 16.14
N ASP A 124 7.53 8.51 15.25
CA ASP A 124 7.40 7.06 15.21
C ASP A 124 7.00 6.54 13.83
N PHE A 125 7.11 5.23 13.66
CA PHE A 125 6.56 4.51 12.53
C PHE A 125 5.09 4.20 12.77
N LYS A 126 4.22 4.48 11.80
CA LYS A 126 2.78 4.21 11.91
C LYS A 126 2.36 2.90 11.26
N MET A 127 2.52 2.79 9.95
CA MET A 127 2.04 1.62 9.22
C MET A 127 2.71 1.46 7.87
N LYS A 128 2.61 0.26 7.31
CA LYS A 128 2.85 -0.01 5.88
C LYS A 128 1.52 -0.15 5.16
N THR A 129 1.42 0.47 4.00
CA THR A 129 0.29 0.32 3.08
C THR A 129 0.79 -0.20 1.73
N TYR A 130 -0.06 -0.92 1.02
CA TYR A 130 0.27 -1.49 -0.27
C TYR A 130 -0.77 -1.06 -1.29
N HIS A 131 -0.32 -0.51 -2.41
CA HIS A 131 -1.18 -0.04 -3.49
C HIS A 131 -0.67 -0.58 -4.83
N ILE A 132 -1.59 -0.95 -5.71
CA ILE A 132 -1.28 -1.25 -7.11
C ILE A 132 -1.67 -0.05 -7.94
N PHE A 133 -0.69 0.50 -8.65
CA PHE A 133 -0.90 1.56 -9.63
C PHE A 133 -0.72 0.97 -11.05
N LYS A 134 -1.52 1.44 -11.97
CA LYS A 134 -1.35 1.19 -13.41
C LYS A 134 -0.37 2.18 -14.02
#